data_40daf3a09c622f6fc0ab6603e69ce6a5
#
_entry.id   40daf3a09c622f6fc0ab6603e69ce6a5
#
_cell.length_a   1.000
_cell.length_b   1.000
_cell.length_c   1.000
_cell.angle_alpha   90.00
_cell.angle_beta   90.00
_cell.angle_gamma   90.00
#
_symmetry.space_group_name_H-M   'P 1'
#
loop_
_entity.id
_entity.type
_entity.pdbx_description
1 polymer ?
#
loop_
_entity_poly.entity_id
_entity_poly.type
_entity_poly.pdbx_seq_one_letter_code
_entity_poly.pdbx_strand_id
1 'polypeptide(L)'
;GINTTLAPVVDVNNNANNPVIGLRSYGEDAEMVGKMASAEIEGLAEYNVIGCAKHFPGHGDTATDSHYGLPMVNKSKEELLNNELKPYQVAISQGIEMIMSAHILYPQLDDTTVHSDKTGKEEKLPSTLSHKILTDLLKGEMGFNGVVVTDAMNMAGIAATYDEVQAVKLAINAGVDLICMPTNITCLEDMSKLDAIIDGVEKAVNDGEIQKSRLDDAVTRVLTLKENKGILDWKESNYSLEKALATVGCDENRAKEREIAAKAVTVVKNENNTLPLNVTKKSKVLLVAAENNQRSLMKYGVERAKKAGLIPDGAEVKVTRYMDRTLASDATVINADGSTYTSAMTDLLDWCDTLVVVSDNSGLNVKKAHYENNYTGTPYNLVDYVEKSDSNKTTVVISANKPYDVQMYPNADAIMAVYGSKGDPTEQLIGGATGSTSASGPNITAGVEVAFGVFGSSGKLPVSIPKYVLSTADNGTETGSFSDEILYGNGYGITYDAKTINRDELENKVAELEKLEKGNYTDASWSVFEIALNDAKEVLSKVSSQEDIDEALATLNKAYEALTENKKEEPTNPSDKKDESTNKKDETVKT
;
A
#
# COMPACT_ATOMS: atom_id res chain seq x y z
N GLY A 1 9.49 18.02 17.37
CA GLY A 1 8.74 18.00 16.53
C GLY A 1 7.23 18.24 16.32
N ILE A 2 6.48 17.21 16.08
CA ILE A 2 5.02 17.30 15.94
C ILE A 2 4.39 16.89 17.26
N ASN A 3 3.47 17.72 17.78
CA ASN A 3 2.76 17.46 19.03
C ASN A 3 1.27 17.12 18.82
N THR A 4 0.75 17.29 17.60
CA THR A 4 -0.65 17.05 17.25
C THR A 4 -0.76 16.46 15.84
N THR A 5 -1.61 15.47 15.68
CA THR A 5 -2.00 14.93 14.36
C THR A 5 -3.51 14.97 14.20
N LEU A 6 -3.99 15.19 12.97
CA LEU A 6 -5.42 15.13 12.65
C LEU A 6 -5.79 13.69 12.21
N ALA A 7 -5.54 12.74 13.11
CA ALA A 7 -5.79 11.31 13.00
C ALA A 7 -6.16 10.74 14.38
N PRO A 8 -6.90 9.62 14.45
CA PRO A 8 -7.34 8.71 13.38
C PRO A 8 -8.55 9.19 12.57
N VAL A 9 -8.70 8.67 11.34
CA VAL A 9 -9.94 8.77 10.58
C VAL A 9 -10.86 7.61 11.01
N VAL A 10 -11.93 7.95 11.71
CA VAL A 10 -12.87 6.97 12.27
C VAL A 10 -14.19 6.90 11.49
N ASP A 11 -14.21 7.48 10.28
CA ASP A 11 -15.34 7.35 9.38
C ASP A 11 -15.53 5.90 8.94
N VAL A 12 -16.75 5.39 9.02
CA VAL A 12 -17.13 4.05 8.55
C VAL A 12 -17.46 4.13 7.06
N ASN A 13 -16.61 3.54 6.19
CA ASN A 13 -16.71 3.69 4.73
C ASN A 13 -17.68 2.67 4.12
N ASN A 14 -18.96 2.80 4.41
CA ASN A 14 -20.04 1.91 3.96
C ASN A 14 -20.67 2.30 2.63
N ASN A 15 -20.13 3.30 1.92
CA ASN A 15 -20.60 3.74 0.61
C ASN A 15 -19.46 3.67 -0.43
N ALA A 16 -19.54 2.72 -1.35
CA ALA A 16 -18.55 2.56 -2.42
C ALA A 16 -18.41 3.79 -3.33
N ASN A 17 -19.45 4.62 -3.42
CA ASN A 17 -19.44 5.89 -4.17
C ASN A 17 -18.78 7.04 -3.40
N ASN A 18 -18.34 6.83 -2.16
CA ASN A 18 -17.75 7.91 -1.38
C ASN A 18 -16.51 8.49 -2.08
N PRO A 19 -16.50 9.80 -2.44
CA PRO A 19 -15.41 10.38 -3.21
C PRO A 19 -14.24 10.86 -2.34
N VAL A 20 -14.45 11.04 -1.01
CA VAL A 20 -13.51 11.77 -0.16
C VAL A 20 -12.86 10.91 0.93
N ILE A 21 -13.60 9.96 1.51
CA ILE A 21 -13.07 9.10 2.58
C ILE A 21 -12.28 7.92 2.00
N GLY A 22 -12.93 6.96 1.35
CA GLY A 22 -12.27 5.87 0.63
C GLY A 22 -11.07 5.29 1.40
N LEU A 23 -9.87 5.39 0.83
CA LEU A 23 -8.61 4.88 1.41
C LEU A 23 -8.19 5.52 2.74
N ARG A 24 -8.84 6.60 3.18
CA ARG A 24 -8.54 7.24 4.47
C ARG A 24 -9.17 6.49 5.65
N SER A 25 -10.25 5.73 5.41
CA SER A 25 -10.93 4.91 6.41
C SER A 25 -10.25 3.56 6.59
N TYR A 26 -10.37 2.99 7.79
CA TYR A 26 -9.99 1.61 8.07
C TYR A 26 -10.93 0.57 7.45
N GLY A 27 -12.17 0.94 7.09
CA GLY A 27 -13.12 0.04 6.42
C GLY A 27 -14.59 0.38 6.64
N GLU A 28 -15.46 -0.58 6.32
CA GLU A 28 -16.92 -0.45 6.43
C GLU A 28 -17.52 -1.02 7.74
N ASP A 29 -16.73 -1.77 8.50
CA ASP A 29 -17.17 -2.37 9.77
C ASP A 29 -16.83 -1.44 10.94
N ALA A 30 -17.85 -0.93 11.62
CA ALA A 30 -17.70 0.04 12.70
C ALA A 30 -16.91 -0.50 13.91
N GLU A 31 -16.96 -1.81 14.18
CA GLU A 31 -16.21 -2.41 15.29
C GLU A 31 -14.72 -2.52 14.93
N MET A 32 -14.42 -2.92 13.69
CA MET A 32 -13.04 -2.96 13.19
C MET A 32 -12.43 -1.56 13.13
N VAL A 33 -13.17 -0.55 12.60
CA VAL A 33 -12.74 0.85 12.61
C VAL A 33 -12.44 1.33 14.04
N GLY A 34 -13.31 1.00 15.00
CA GLY A 34 -13.10 1.32 16.41
C GLY A 34 -11.84 0.68 17.00
N LYS A 35 -11.57 -0.61 16.71
CA LYS A 35 -10.36 -1.31 17.15
C LYS A 35 -9.07 -0.71 16.58
N MET A 36 -9.08 -0.40 15.29
CA MET A 36 -7.91 0.23 14.62
C MET A 36 -7.66 1.63 15.18
N ALA A 37 -8.71 2.44 15.35
CA ALA A 37 -8.61 3.75 15.98
C ALA A 37 -8.08 3.68 17.41
N SER A 38 -8.53 2.70 18.21
CA SER A 38 -8.03 2.47 19.57
C SER A 38 -6.52 2.24 19.58
N ALA A 39 -6.02 1.36 18.72
CA ALA A 39 -4.59 1.06 18.64
C ALA A 39 -3.76 2.29 18.20
N GLU A 40 -4.27 3.09 17.26
CA GLU A 40 -3.60 4.32 16.84
C GLU A 40 -3.60 5.37 17.96
N ILE A 41 -4.70 5.55 18.69
CA ILE A 41 -4.80 6.47 19.83
C ILE A 41 -3.80 6.06 20.93
N GLU A 42 -3.71 4.78 21.26
CA GLU A 42 -2.73 4.26 22.22
C GLU A 42 -1.29 4.57 21.79
N GLY A 43 -0.97 4.30 20.52
CA GLY A 43 0.36 4.58 19.97
C GLY A 43 0.71 6.08 19.98
N LEU A 44 -0.24 6.96 19.66
CA LEU A 44 -0.05 8.41 19.74
C LEU A 44 0.16 8.87 21.18
N ALA A 45 -0.62 8.35 22.13
CA ALA A 45 -0.53 8.69 23.54
C ALA A 45 0.82 8.28 24.15
N GLU A 46 1.37 7.13 23.77
CA GLU A 46 2.69 6.64 24.20
C GLU A 46 3.81 7.66 23.92
N TYR A 47 3.71 8.37 22.79
CA TYR A 47 4.68 9.39 22.37
C TYR A 47 4.23 10.82 22.64
N ASN A 48 3.21 11.00 23.49
CA ASN A 48 2.65 12.30 23.89
C ASN A 48 2.19 13.16 22.70
N VAL A 49 1.70 12.52 21.63
CA VAL A 49 1.11 13.18 20.47
C VAL A 49 -0.40 13.26 20.64
N ILE A 50 -0.97 14.44 20.48
CA ILE A 50 -2.43 14.67 20.52
C ILE A 50 -3.06 14.03 19.30
N GLY A 51 -4.00 13.11 19.48
CA GLY A 51 -4.84 12.55 18.44
C GLY A 51 -6.12 13.34 18.22
N CYS A 52 -6.68 13.27 17.01
CA CYS A 52 -7.91 13.93 16.63
C CYS A 52 -8.79 13.00 15.79
N ALA A 53 -9.81 12.40 16.41
CA ALA A 53 -10.76 11.53 15.70
C ALA A 53 -11.67 12.34 14.76
N LYS A 54 -11.87 11.87 13.51
CA LYS A 54 -12.57 12.63 12.47
C LYS A 54 -13.30 11.75 11.46
N HIS A 55 -14.36 12.31 10.80
CA HIS A 55 -14.98 13.63 10.85
C HIS A 55 -16.38 13.50 11.46
N PHE A 56 -16.55 14.00 12.67
CA PHE A 56 -17.80 13.83 13.47
C PHE A 56 -19.02 14.51 12.84
N PRO A 57 -20.19 13.85 12.78
CA PRO A 57 -20.54 12.53 13.33
C PRO A 57 -20.32 11.34 12.39
N GLY A 58 -19.67 11.51 11.23
CA GLY A 58 -19.28 10.48 10.29
C GLY A 58 -19.40 10.95 8.83
N HIS A 59 -18.38 10.72 8.01
CA HIS A 59 -18.33 11.14 6.60
C HIS A 59 -18.32 9.95 5.63
N GLY A 60 -18.33 8.71 6.13
CA GLY A 60 -18.14 7.52 5.31
C GLY A 60 -19.31 7.16 4.38
N ASP A 61 -20.54 7.60 4.69
CA ASP A 61 -21.75 7.33 3.91
C ASP A 61 -22.12 8.44 2.92
N THR A 62 -21.30 9.46 2.76
CA THR A 62 -21.59 10.56 1.83
C THR A 62 -21.26 10.20 0.39
N ALA A 63 -22.09 10.65 -0.57
CA ALA A 63 -21.84 10.53 -2.01
C ALA A 63 -21.33 11.86 -2.63
N THR A 64 -21.16 12.91 -1.82
CA THR A 64 -20.69 14.24 -2.23
C THR A 64 -19.48 14.62 -1.40
N ASP A 65 -18.47 15.21 -2.05
CA ASP A 65 -17.28 15.73 -1.39
C ASP A 65 -17.55 17.11 -0.80
N SER A 66 -17.32 17.27 0.51
CA SER A 66 -17.49 18.54 1.23
C SER A 66 -16.54 19.66 0.79
N HIS A 67 -15.49 19.34 0.03
CA HIS A 67 -14.63 20.34 -0.63
C HIS A 67 -15.32 21.07 -1.79
N TYR A 68 -16.36 20.47 -2.38
CA TYR A 68 -17.07 21.02 -3.55
C TYR A 68 -18.54 21.35 -3.28
N GLY A 69 -19.12 20.91 -2.17
CA GLY A 69 -20.52 21.14 -1.83
C GLY A 69 -20.84 20.68 -0.42
N LEU A 70 -22.08 20.81 0.00
CA LEU A 70 -22.56 20.41 1.33
C LEU A 70 -23.20 19.01 1.24
N PRO A 71 -22.52 17.94 1.66
CA PRO A 71 -23.09 16.59 1.65
C PRO A 71 -24.19 16.44 2.71
N MET A 72 -25.03 15.43 2.53
CA MET A 72 -26.12 15.12 3.46
C MET A 72 -26.16 13.61 3.76
N VAL A 73 -26.34 13.28 5.04
CA VAL A 73 -26.62 11.92 5.53
C VAL A 73 -27.98 11.91 6.19
N ASN A 74 -28.91 11.11 5.65
CA ASN A 74 -30.30 11.06 6.12
C ASN A 74 -30.55 9.77 6.92
N LYS A 75 -29.86 9.64 8.06
CA LYS A 75 -30.02 8.53 9.01
C LYS A 75 -30.58 9.02 10.35
N SER A 76 -31.38 8.16 10.98
CA SER A 76 -31.85 8.40 12.34
C SER A 76 -30.69 8.34 13.34
N LYS A 77 -30.88 8.95 14.51
CA LYS A 77 -29.91 8.86 15.61
C LYS A 77 -29.61 7.42 16.03
N GLU A 78 -30.61 6.54 16.02
CA GLU A 78 -30.44 5.12 16.36
C GLU A 78 -29.55 4.41 15.34
N GLU A 79 -29.74 4.64 14.04
CA GLU A 79 -28.88 4.10 12.98
C GLU A 79 -27.44 4.59 13.14
N LEU A 80 -27.25 5.88 13.41
CA LEU A 80 -25.91 6.46 13.62
C LEU A 80 -25.23 5.89 14.87
N LEU A 81 -25.95 5.72 15.98
CA LEU A 81 -25.40 5.09 17.21
C LEU A 81 -24.99 3.63 16.99
N ASN A 82 -25.65 2.94 16.08
CA ASN A 82 -25.34 1.57 15.74
C ASN A 82 -24.21 1.41 14.72
N ASN A 83 -23.79 2.47 14.05
CA ASN A 83 -22.75 2.41 13.01
C ASN A 83 -21.76 3.58 13.15
N GLU A 84 -22.04 4.75 12.57
CA GLU A 84 -21.08 5.87 12.40
C GLU A 84 -20.53 6.40 13.74
N LEU A 85 -21.34 6.38 14.80
CA LEU A 85 -20.96 6.89 16.13
C LEU A 85 -20.23 5.85 16.99
N LYS A 86 -20.27 4.56 16.65
CA LYS A 86 -19.55 3.51 17.43
C LYS A 86 -18.04 3.76 17.53
N PRO A 87 -17.31 4.04 16.44
CA PRO A 87 -15.88 4.33 16.54
C PRO A 87 -15.57 5.55 17.42
N TYR A 88 -16.43 6.57 17.43
CA TYR A 88 -16.28 7.72 18.33
C TYR A 88 -16.48 7.36 19.79
N GLN A 89 -17.44 6.48 20.10
CA GLN A 89 -17.63 5.98 21.48
C GLN A 89 -16.36 5.25 21.95
N VAL A 90 -15.77 4.44 21.08
CA VAL A 90 -14.50 3.76 21.37
C VAL A 90 -13.38 4.80 21.57
N ALA A 91 -13.22 5.75 20.65
CA ALA A 91 -12.18 6.79 20.74
C ALA A 91 -12.31 7.62 22.04
N ILE A 92 -13.53 8.00 22.41
CA ILE A 92 -13.81 8.73 23.67
C ILE A 92 -13.44 7.87 24.88
N SER A 93 -13.79 6.60 24.89
CA SER A 93 -13.46 5.69 25.99
C SER A 93 -11.95 5.44 26.13
N GLN A 94 -11.19 5.57 25.04
CA GLN A 94 -9.72 5.47 24.99
C GLN A 94 -9.02 6.81 25.32
N GLY A 95 -9.78 7.87 25.58
CA GLY A 95 -9.23 9.14 26.00
C GLY A 95 -8.71 10.03 24.85
N ILE A 96 -9.31 9.92 23.65
CA ILE A 96 -8.98 10.86 22.55
C ILE A 96 -9.13 12.31 23.02
N GLU A 97 -8.13 13.13 22.72
CA GLU A 97 -8.09 14.50 23.22
C GLU A 97 -8.81 15.51 22.33
N MET A 98 -8.89 15.22 21.02
CA MET A 98 -9.57 16.11 20.07
C MET A 98 -10.55 15.33 19.18
N ILE A 99 -11.62 15.99 18.80
CA ILE A 99 -12.57 15.50 17.77
C ILE A 99 -12.80 16.61 16.76
N MET A 100 -12.65 16.28 15.47
CA MET A 100 -12.91 17.20 14.36
C MET A 100 -14.33 17.03 13.84
N SER A 101 -15.08 18.14 13.75
CA SER A 101 -16.41 18.17 13.18
C SER A 101 -16.40 18.14 11.65
N ALA A 102 -17.47 17.61 11.05
CA ALA A 102 -17.64 17.54 9.60
C ALA A 102 -18.59 18.64 9.06
N HIS A 103 -18.36 19.07 7.82
CA HIS A 103 -19.26 19.98 7.10
C HIS A 103 -20.35 19.19 6.35
N ILE A 104 -21.26 18.56 7.12
CA ILE A 104 -22.28 17.63 6.62
C ILE A 104 -23.63 17.94 7.24
N LEU A 105 -24.70 17.88 6.44
CA LEU A 105 -26.07 17.97 6.92
C LEU A 105 -26.55 16.62 7.47
N TYR A 106 -27.11 16.66 8.67
CA TYR A 106 -27.78 15.53 9.33
C TYR A 106 -29.21 15.93 9.73
N PRO A 107 -30.16 16.01 8.78
CA PRO A 107 -31.49 16.59 9.03
C PRO A 107 -32.31 15.84 10.07
N GLN A 108 -32.01 14.54 10.34
CA GLN A 108 -32.66 13.79 11.41
C GLN A 108 -32.06 14.05 12.81
N LEU A 109 -30.85 14.63 12.88
CA LEU A 109 -30.26 15.10 14.13
C LEU A 109 -30.58 16.59 14.37
N ASP A 110 -30.45 17.39 13.33
CA ASP A 110 -30.73 18.81 13.39
C ASP A 110 -31.22 19.35 12.02
N ASP A 111 -32.46 19.80 11.99
CA ASP A 111 -33.10 20.42 10.80
C ASP A 111 -33.25 21.94 10.97
N THR A 112 -32.52 22.54 11.89
CA THR A 112 -32.52 23.99 12.14
C THR A 112 -31.97 24.73 10.93
N THR A 113 -32.64 25.86 10.60
CA THR A 113 -32.16 26.81 9.59
C THR A 113 -31.76 28.12 10.26
N VAL A 114 -30.84 28.82 9.62
CA VAL A 114 -30.43 30.19 9.99
C VAL A 114 -30.35 31.05 8.74
N HIS A 115 -30.60 32.32 8.89
CA HIS A 115 -30.41 33.30 7.80
C HIS A 115 -28.92 33.39 7.48
N SER A 116 -28.55 33.18 6.21
CA SER A 116 -27.19 33.38 5.73
C SER A 116 -27.00 34.81 5.24
N ASP A 117 -26.07 35.54 5.84
CA ASP A 117 -25.72 36.91 5.43
C ASP A 117 -25.09 36.91 4.03
N LYS A 118 -24.50 35.80 3.61
CA LYS A 118 -23.87 35.64 2.31
C LYS A 118 -24.86 35.36 1.19
N THR A 119 -25.80 34.43 1.39
CA THR A 119 -26.75 34.01 0.34
C THR A 119 -28.06 34.79 0.41
N GLY A 120 -28.35 35.44 1.53
CA GLY A 120 -29.60 36.09 1.81
C GLY A 120 -30.78 35.12 1.96
N LYS A 121 -30.54 33.86 2.29
CA LYS A 121 -31.54 32.79 2.40
C LYS A 121 -31.48 32.09 3.75
N GLU A 122 -32.58 31.39 4.07
CA GLU A 122 -32.55 30.40 5.17
C GLU A 122 -31.80 29.16 4.73
N GLU A 123 -30.74 28.83 5.44
CA GLU A 123 -29.83 27.70 5.13
C GLU A 123 -29.80 26.74 6.31
N LYS A 124 -29.71 25.41 6.01
CA LYS A 124 -29.59 24.38 7.04
C LYS A 124 -28.21 24.40 7.65
N LEU A 125 -28.11 24.09 8.95
CA LEU A 125 -26.84 24.01 9.67
C LEU A 125 -26.14 22.69 9.42
N PRO A 126 -24.89 22.69 8.89
CA PRO A 126 -24.05 21.51 8.91
C PRO A 126 -23.59 21.19 10.34
N SER A 127 -23.13 19.97 10.58
CA SER A 127 -22.71 19.47 11.91
C SER A 127 -21.77 20.41 12.63
N THR A 128 -20.81 21.02 11.93
CA THR A 128 -19.86 22.00 12.47
C THR A 128 -20.55 23.23 13.10
N LEU A 129 -21.72 23.59 12.63
CA LEU A 129 -22.48 24.78 13.07
C LEU A 129 -23.70 24.43 13.94
N SER A 130 -23.89 23.14 14.27
CA SER A 130 -25.06 22.63 14.99
C SER A 130 -24.79 22.42 16.49
N HIS A 131 -25.47 23.20 17.34
CA HIS A 131 -25.43 23.02 18.79
C HIS A 131 -25.96 21.64 19.21
N LYS A 132 -27.03 21.15 18.58
CA LYS A 132 -27.62 19.84 18.89
C LYS A 132 -26.62 18.69 18.64
N ILE A 133 -25.79 18.85 17.60
CA ILE A 133 -24.81 17.81 17.25
C ILE A 133 -23.55 17.91 18.11
N LEU A 134 -22.95 19.11 18.26
CA LEU A 134 -21.67 19.24 18.95
C LEU A 134 -21.81 19.38 20.45
N THR A 135 -22.84 20.10 20.95
CA THR A 135 -23.02 20.29 22.39
C THR A 135 -23.90 19.20 22.98
N ASP A 136 -25.14 19.02 22.45
CA ASP A 136 -26.08 18.12 23.11
C ASP A 136 -25.69 16.65 22.88
N LEU A 137 -25.38 16.24 21.64
CA LEU A 137 -25.02 14.85 21.35
C LEU A 137 -23.57 14.55 21.74
N LEU A 138 -22.56 15.25 21.17
CA LEU A 138 -21.15 14.86 21.38
C LEU A 138 -20.69 15.13 22.81
N LYS A 139 -20.82 16.38 23.30
CA LYS A 139 -20.36 16.74 24.64
C LYS A 139 -21.31 16.23 25.73
N GLY A 140 -22.63 16.34 25.50
CA GLY A 140 -23.65 15.94 26.50
C GLY A 140 -23.86 14.44 26.56
N GLU A 141 -24.44 13.83 25.53
CA GLU A 141 -24.85 12.44 25.57
C GLU A 141 -23.70 11.45 25.46
N MET A 142 -22.73 11.71 24.54
CA MET A 142 -21.55 10.85 24.35
C MET A 142 -20.44 11.13 25.37
N GLY A 143 -20.54 12.21 26.14
CA GLY A 143 -19.64 12.54 27.27
C GLY A 143 -18.24 12.99 26.85
N PHE A 144 -18.06 13.55 25.65
CA PHE A 144 -16.77 14.05 25.20
C PHE A 144 -16.36 15.33 25.93
N ASN A 145 -15.26 15.29 26.66
CA ASN A 145 -14.77 16.42 27.45
C ASN A 145 -13.48 17.07 26.89
N GLY A 146 -12.98 16.59 25.73
CA GLY A 146 -11.81 17.16 25.07
C GLY A 146 -12.11 18.41 24.24
N VAL A 147 -11.23 18.70 23.28
CA VAL A 147 -11.31 19.86 22.38
C VAL A 147 -12.04 19.49 21.11
N VAL A 148 -13.10 20.22 20.78
CA VAL A 148 -13.76 20.13 19.47
C VAL A 148 -13.10 21.12 18.51
N VAL A 149 -12.56 20.60 17.39
CA VAL A 149 -11.97 21.40 16.31
C VAL A 149 -12.86 21.32 15.07
N THR A 150 -12.95 22.39 14.28
CA THR A 150 -13.62 22.34 12.98
C THR A 150 -12.74 21.63 11.94
N ASP A 151 -13.35 21.03 10.91
CA ASP A 151 -12.65 20.89 9.63
C ASP A 151 -12.40 22.29 9.04
N ALA A 152 -11.64 22.38 7.96
CA ALA A 152 -11.22 23.67 7.40
C ALA A 152 -12.42 24.51 6.98
N MET A 153 -12.62 25.65 7.65
CA MET A 153 -13.81 26.52 7.44
C MET A 153 -13.82 27.20 6.07
N ASN A 154 -12.69 27.26 5.37
CA ASN A 154 -12.58 27.77 4.01
C ASN A 154 -13.03 26.77 2.92
N MET A 155 -13.44 25.55 3.29
CA MET A 155 -14.02 24.57 2.38
C MET A 155 -15.39 25.02 1.87
N ALA A 156 -15.73 24.65 0.62
CA ALA A 156 -16.97 25.08 -0.02
C ALA A 156 -18.24 24.68 0.75
N GLY A 157 -18.21 23.58 1.50
CA GLY A 157 -19.32 23.18 2.38
C GLY A 157 -19.74 24.25 3.40
N ILE A 158 -18.83 25.14 3.79
CA ILE A 158 -19.11 26.31 4.65
C ILE A 158 -19.01 27.60 3.83
N ALA A 159 -17.84 27.81 3.19
CA ALA A 159 -17.51 29.08 2.55
C ALA A 159 -18.45 29.49 1.38
N ALA A 160 -19.14 28.54 0.74
CA ALA A 160 -20.12 28.88 -0.27
C ALA A 160 -21.42 29.45 0.31
N THR A 161 -21.75 29.08 1.55
CA THR A 161 -23.04 29.38 2.17
C THR A 161 -22.96 30.53 3.17
N TYR A 162 -21.92 30.58 4.01
CA TYR A 162 -21.80 31.56 5.09
C TYR A 162 -20.61 32.51 4.86
N ASP A 163 -20.69 33.75 5.34
CA ASP A 163 -19.52 34.59 5.44
C ASP A 163 -18.63 34.13 6.61
N GLU A 164 -17.36 34.53 6.59
CA GLU A 164 -16.33 34.04 7.50
C GLU A 164 -16.65 34.37 8.98
N VAL A 165 -17.12 35.58 9.26
CA VAL A 165 -17.49 36.04 10.62
C VAL A 165 -18.72 35.30 11.12
N GLN A 166 -19.75 35.17 10.30
CA GLN A 166 -20.99 34.47 10.64
C GLN A 166 -20.67 32.97 10.91
N ALA A 167 -19.88 32.32 10.04
CA ALA A 167 -19.52 30.92 10.18
C ALA A 167 -18.78 30.67 11.51
N VAL A 168 -17.82 31.51 11.88
CA VAL A 168 -17.07 31.39 13.13
C VAL A 168 -17.97 31.62 14.36
N LYS A 169 -18.86 32.62 14.33
CA LYS A 169 -19.82 32.83 15.41
C LYS A 169 -20.75 31.63 15.63
N LEU A 170 -21.29 31.08 14.53
CA LEU A 170 -22.14 29.89 14.59
C LEU A 170 -21.37 28.67 15.14
N ALA A 171 -20.13 28.45 14.71
CA ALA A 171 -19.29 27.34 15.18
C ALA A 171 -19.00 27.44 16.70
N ILE A 172 -18.65 28.64 17.20
CA ILE A 172 -18.41 28.85 18.64
C ILE A 172 -19.69 28.53 19.42
N ASN A 173 -20.84 29.03 18.97
CA ASN A 173 -22.13 28.79 19.62
C ASN A 173 -22.57 27.31 19.51
N ALA A 174 -22.15 26.59 18.47
CA ALA A 174 -22.38 25.16 18.33
C ALA A 174 -21.61 24.34 19.35
N GLY A 175 -20.52 24.85 19.91
CA GLY A 175 -19.70 24.15 20.88
C GLY A 175 -18.27 23.87 20.41
N VAL A 176 -17.84 24.44 19.30
CA VAL A 176 -16.44 24.35 18.81
C VAL A 176 -15.51 25.11 19.74
N ASP A 177 -14.35 24.54 20.02
CA ASP A 177 -13.32 25.11 20.90
C ASP A 177 -12.09 25.63 20.12
N LEU A 178 -11.83 25.10 18.92
CA LEU A 178 -10.71 25.49 18.06
C LEU A 178 -11.19 25.58 16.59
N ILE A 179 -10.97 26.73 15.97
CA ILE A 179 -11.37 26.99 14.59
C ILE A 179 -10.18 26.72 13.64
N CYS A 180 -10.35 25.82 12.69
CA CYS A 180 -9.34 25.49 11.70
C CYS A 180 -9.58 26.29 10.42
N MET A 181 -8.59 27.01 9.92
CA MET A 181 -8.61 27.75 8.65
C MET A 181 -9.88 28.60 8.45
N PRO A 182 -10.18 29.55 9.33
CA PRO A 182 -11.42 30.36 9.25
C PRO A 182 -11.48 31.20 7.98
N THR A 183 -10.35 31.51 7.37
CA THR A 183 -10.19 32.23 6.11
C THR A 183 -8.95 31.75 5.36
N ASN A 184 -8.82 32.13 4.08
CA ASN A 184 -7.61 31.90 3.30
C ASN A 184 -6.60 33.04 3.55
N ILE A 185 -5.41 32.67 4.06
CA ILE A 185 -4.28 33.58 4.25
C ILE A 185 -3.15 33.08 3.34
N THR A 186 -2.93 33.80 2.23
CA THR A 186 -1.89 33.50 1.24
C THR A 186 -0.79 34.55 1.18
N CYS A 187 -1.06 35.74 1.74
CA CYS A 187 -0.14 36.87 1.79
C CYS A 187 -0.40 37.71 3.06
N LEU A 188 0.46 38.69 3.34
CA LEU A 188 0.32 39.56 4.53
C LEU A 188 -0.96 40.42 4.50
N GLU A 189 -1.41 40.82 3.34
CA GLU A 189 -2.63 41.60 3.15
C GLU A 189 -3.88 40.84 3.62
N ASP A 190 -3.87 39.52 3.51
CA ASP A 190 -4.96 38.65 3.97
C ASP A 190 -5.11 38.63 5.51
N MET A 191 -4.11 39.10 6.26
CA MET A 191 -4.18 39.17 7.73
C MET A 191 -5.36 40.05 8.20
N SER A 192 -5.72 41.08 7.42
CA SER A 192 -6.88 41.90 7.70
C SER A 192 -8.21 41.14 7.75
N LYS A 193 -8.30 39.99 7.06
CA LYS A 193 -9.48 39.11 7.13
C LYS A 193 -9.56 38.42 8.49
N LEU A 194 -8.40 37.98 9.02
CA LEU A 194 -8.35 37.40 10.36
C LEU A 194 -8.68 38.41 11.43
N ASP A 195 -8.16 39.64 11.31
CA ASP A 195 -8.50 40.75 12.21
C ASP A 195 -10.02 41.04 12.20
N ALA A 196 -10.65 41.06 11.01
CA ALA A 196 -12.09 41.25 10.89
C ALA A 196 -12.91 40.12 11.55
N ILE A 197 -12.42 38.87 11.50
CA ILE A 197 -13.06 37.74 12.20
C ILE A 197 -12.95 37.94 13.72
N ILE A 198 -11.76 38.32 14.22
CA ILE A 198 -11.51 38.55 15.65
C ILE A 198 -12.42 39.68 16.16
N ASP A 199 -12.43 40.83 15.46
CA ASP A 199 -13.28 41.98 15.80
C ASP A 199 -14.77 41.61 15.79
N GLY A 200 -15.18 40.78 14.81
CA GLY A 200 -16.54 40.28 14.70
C GLY A 200 -16.94 39.37 15.86
N VAL A 201 -16.06 38.52 16.32
CA VAL A 201 -16.28 37.64 17.49
C VAL A 201 -16.27 38.47 18.77
N GLU A 202 -15.33 39.40 18.95
CA GLU A 202 -15.30 40.32 20.10
C GLU A 202 -16.61 41.13 20.21
N LYS A 203 -17.07 41.69 19.08
CA LYS A 203 -18.35 42.39 19.03
C LYS A 203 -19.50 41.47 19.43
N ALA A 204 -19.55 40.23 18.91
CA ALA A 204 -20.63 39.29 19.22
C ALA A 204 -20.66 38.89 20.70
N VAL A 205 -19.49 38.80 21.38
CA VAL A 205 -19.42 38.60 22.84
C VAL A 205 -19.95 39.83 23.59
N ASN A 206 -19.57 41.05 23.18
CA ASN A 206 -20.00 42.28 23.80
C ASN A 206 -21.50 42.52 23.65
N ASP A 207 -22.08 42.13 22.50
CA ASP A 207 -23.52 42.23 22.20
C ASP A 207 -24.33 41.08 22.85
N GLY A 208 -23.67 40.06 23.40
CA GLY A 208 -24.32 38.90 24.01
C GLY A 208 -24.79 37.83 23.03
N GLU A 209 -24.41 37.92 21.74
CA GLU A 209 -24.68 36.89 20.72
C GLU A 209 -23.87 35.60 21.01
N ILE A 210 -22.66 35.75 21.56
CA ILE A 210 -21.84 34.67 22.09
C ILE A 210 -21.74 34.86 23.61
N GLN A 211 -22.15 33.84 24.37
CA GLN A 211 -22.03 33.92 25.82
C GLN A 211 -20.54 33.86 26.21
N LYS A 212 -20.10 34.80 27.06
CA LYS A 212 -18.71 34.82 27.56
C LYS A 212 -18.30 33.48 28.16
N SER A 213 -19.22 32.82 28.90
CA SER A 213 -18.97 31.50 29.48
C SER A 213 -18.63 30.40 28.45
N ARG A 214 -19.19 30.53 27.20
CA ARG A 214 -18.87 29.62 26.10
C ARG A 214 -17.42 29.81 25.63
N LEU A 215 -17.02 31.08 25.50
CA LEU A 215 -15.64 31.42 25.14
C LEU A 215 -14.64 30.98 26.22
N ASP A 216 -14.97 31.26 27.50
CA ASP A 216 -14.14 30.84 28.65
C ASP A 216 -14.00 29.29 28.71
N ASP A 217 -15.06 28.53 28.44
CA ASP A 217 -15.00 27.08 28.37
C ASP A 217 -14.09 26.60 27.22
N ALA A 218 -14.20 27.18 26.01
CA ALA A 218 -13.35 26.84 24.87
C ALA A 218 -11.86 27.08 25.19
N VAL A 219 -11.56 28.27 25.70
CA VAL A 219 -10.17 28.65 26.07
C VAL A 219 -9.64 27.71 27.17
N THR A 220 -10.46 27.40 28.17
CA THR A 220 -10.08 26.48 29.25
C THR A 220 -9.73 25.10 28.72
N ARG A 221 -10.56 24.53 27.83
CA ARG A 221 -10.27 23.21 27.22
C ARG A 221 -8.97 23.21 26.45
N VAL A 222 -8.75 24.21 25.59
CA VAL A 222 -7.54 24.31 24.78
C VAL A 222 -6.28 24.51 25.65
N LEU A 223 -6.34 25.40 26.67
CA LEU A 223 -5.20 25.64 27.55
C LEU A 223 -4.91 24.43 28.43
N THR A 224 -5.93 23.75 28.96
CA THR A 224 -5.76 22.52 29.74
C THR A 224 -5.11 21.41 28.90
N LEU A 225 -5.53 21.25 27.64
CA LEU A 225 -4.88 20.30 26.72
C LEU A 225 -3.42 20.64 26.50
N LYS A 226 -3.10 21.92 26.23
CA LYS A 226 -1.71 22.39 26.05
C LYS A 226 -0.86 22.19 27.30
N GLU A 227 -1.41 22.46 28.48
CA GLU A 227 -0.73 22.26 29.76
C GLU A 227 -0.44 20.79 30.00
N ASN A 228 -1.44 19.91 29.87
CA ASN A 228 -1.31 18.46 30.05
C ASN A 228 -0.27 17.84 29.13
N LYS A 229 -0.07 18.40 27.94
CA LYS A 229 0.92 17.96 26.95
C LYS A 229 2.27 18.67 27.05
N GLY A 230 2.44 19.57 28.02
CA GLY A 230 3.68 20.33 28.21
C GLY A 230 3.98 21.35 27.10
N ILE A 231 2.97 21.72 26.29
CA ILE A 231 3.16 22.64 25.16
C ILE A 231 3.39 24.07 25.65
N LEU A 232 2.80 24.47 26.78
CA LEU A 232 2.98 25.79 27.37
C LEU A 232 4.40 26.03 27.92
N ASP A 233 5.09 24.96 28.31
CA ASP A 233 6.46 24.99 28.82
C ASP A 233 7.52 24.71 27.75
N TRP A 234 7.11 24.65 26.48
CA TRP A 234 8.02 24.33 25.40
C TRP A 234 9.14 25.38 25.26
N LYS A 235 10.35 24.87 25.09
CA LYS A 235 11.54 25.68 24.86
C LYS A 235 12.31 25.16 23.67
N GLU A 236 12.97 26.04 22.92
CA GLU A 236 13.79 25.64 21.77
C GLU A 236 14.87 24.61 22.16
N SER A 237 15.35 24.65 23.39
CA SER A 237 16.30 23.66 23.93
C SER A 237 15.74 22.24 24.02
N ASN A 238 14.42 22.05 23.91
CA ASN A 238 13.78 20.74 23.90
C ASN A 238 13.86 20.08 22.52
N TYR A 239 14.22 20.85 21.48
CA TYR A 239 14.35 20.37 20.12
C TYR A 239 15.79 19.90 19.84
N SER A 240 15.92 18.72 19.21
CA SER A 240 17.20 18.19 18.74
C SER A 240 17.03 17.69 17.31
N LEU A 241 17.67 18.37 16.37
CA LEU A 241 17.72 17.94 14.97
C LEU A 241 18.34 16.54 14.84
N GLU A 242 19.39 16.25 15.61
CA GLU A 242 20.04 14.95 15.62
C GLU A 242 19.08 13.83 16.02
N LYS A 243 18.29 14.02 17.10
CA LYS A 243 17.27 13.05 17.53
C LYS A 243 16.17 12.92 16.47
N ALA A 244 15.71 14.02 15.86
CA ALA A 244 14.70 13.97 14.83
C ALA A 244 15.18 13.16 13.62
N LEU A 245 16.41 13.40 13.14
CA LEU A 245 17.01 12.65 12.03
C LEU A 245 17.28 11.18 12.37
N ALA A 246 17.60 10.87 13.62
CA ALA A 246 17.80 9.48 14.07
C ALA A 246 16.48 8.70 14.22
N THR A 247 15.33 9.38 14.31
CA THR A 247 14.03 8.76 14.55
C THR A 247 13.18 8.72 13.27
N VAL A 248 13.09 9.85 12.56
CA VAL A 248 12.25 9.96 11.36
C VAL A 248 12.90 9.19 10.23
N GLY A 249 12.20 8.15 9.77
CA GLY A 249 12.68 7.29 8.70
C GLY A 249 13.86 6.39 9.05
N CYS A 250 14.08 6.09 10.34
CA CYS A 250 15.07 5.10 10.76
C CYS A 250 14.69 3.69 10.27
N ASP A 251 15.68 2.80 10.20
CA ASP A 251 15.50 1.45 9.63
C ASP A 251 14.40 0.65 10.33
N GLU A 252 14.27 0.80 11.66
CA GLU A 252 13.22 0.12 12.44
C GLU A 252 11.82 0.60 12.04
N ASN A 253 11.60 1.91 11.95
CA ASN A 253 10.31 2.48 11.56
C ASN A 253 9.96 2.09 10.11
N ARG A 254 10.93 2.07 9.21
CA ARG A 254 10.72 1.65 7.83
C ARG A 254 10.47 0.15 7.70
N ALA A 255 11.11 -0.67 8.51
CA ALA A 255 10.82 -2.10 8.56
C ALA A 255 9.39 -2.35 9.04
N LYS A 256 8.92 -1.58 10.02
CA LYS A 256 7.54 -1.65 10.52
C LYS A 256 6.53 -1.18 9.48
N GLU A 257 6.79 -0.07 8.79
CA GLU A 257 5.97 0.42 7.68
C GLU A 257 5.84 -0.64 6.57
N ARG A 258 6.95 -1.27 6.20
CA ARG A 258 6.99 -2.35 5.20
C ARG A 258 6.19 -3.58 5.67
N GLU A 259 6.33 -3.98 6.92
CA GLU A 259 5.58 -5.10 7.51
C GLU A 259 4.07 -4.85 7.46
N ILE A 260 3.63 -3.63 7.83
CA ILE A 260 2.22 -3.23 7.79
C ILE A 260 1.70 -3.27 6.35
N ALA A 261 2.44 -2.69 5.41
CA ALA A 261 2.05 -2.69 4.01
C ALA A 261 1.95 -4.11 3.43
N ALA A 262 2.89 -5.01 3.74
CA ALA A 262 2.86 -6.39 3.29
C ALA A 262 1.67 -7.17 3.88
N LYS A 263 1.35 -6.97 5.16
CA LYS A 263 0.17 -7.58 5.81
C LYS A 263 -1.15 -7.06 5.26
N ALA A 264 -1.18 -5.83 4.74
CA ALA A 264 -2.37 -5.25 4.14
C ALA A 264 -2.65 -5.78 2.72
N VAL A 265 -1.64 -6.28 2.00
CA VAL A 265 -1.84 -6.82 0.64
C VAL A 265 -2.90 -7.91 0.65
N THR A 266 -3.99 -7.67 -0.09
CA THR A 266 -5.16 -8.54 -0.13
C THR A 266 -5.30 -9.20 -1.50
N VAL A 267 -5.03 -10.49 -1.59
CA VAL A 267 -5.24 -11.26 -2.82
C VAL A 267 -6.71 -11.65 -2.92
N VAL A 268 -7.38 -11.19 -3.97
CA VAL A 268 -8.81 -11.48 -4.20
C VAL A 268 -9.05 -12.56 -5.25
N LYS A 269 -8.08 -12.80 -6.11
CA LYS A 269 -8.10 -13.86 -7.13
C LYS A 269 -6.72 -14.50 -7.22
N ASN A 270 -6.65 -15.83 -7.33
CA ASN A 270 -5.41 -16.58 -7.49
C ASN A 270 -5.71 -17.94 -8.16
N GLU A 271 -5.94 -17.91 -9.46
CA GLU A 271 -6.25 -19.12 -10.24
C GLU A 271 -5.00 -20.01 -10.34
N ASN A 272 -5.20 -21.30 -10.27
CA ASN A 272 -4.14 -22.31 -10.39
C ASN A 272 -2.93 -22.11 -9.47
N ASN A 273 -3.09 -21.40 -8.35
CA ASN A 273 -2.00 -21.01 -7.45
C ASN A 273 -0.88 -20.22 -8.17
N THR A 274 -1.27 -19.29 -9.03
CA THR A 274 -0.36 -18.40 -9.75
C THR A 274 0.57 -17.64 -8.82
N LEU A 275 0.05 -17.19 -7.68
CA LEU A 275 0.82 -16.53 -6.63
C LEU A 275 1.13 -17.50 -5.47
N PRO A 276 2.33 -17.42 -4.92
CA PRO A 276 3.48 -16.59 -5.32
C PRO A 276 4.11 -17.09 -6.62
N LEU A 277 4.51 -16.14 -7.50
CA LEU A 277 5.07 -16.41 -8.83
C LEU A 277 6.24 -17.40 -8.77
N ASN A 278 6.21 -18.40 -9.64
CA ASN A 278 7.32 -19.34 -9.77
C ASN A 278 8.29 -18.87 -10.87
N VAL A 279 9.35 -18.16 -10.46
CA VAL A 279 10.35 -17.60 -11.37
C VAL A 279 11.55 -18.54 -11.47
N THR A 280 11.89 -18.92 -12.69
CA THR A 280 13.05 -19.76 -13.04
C THR A 280 14.09 -18.95 -13.82
N LYS A 281 15.28 -19.52 -14.05
CA LYS A 281 16.34 -18.90 -14.87
C LYS A 281 15.92 -18.54 -16.30
N LYS A 282 14.82 -19.12 -16.79
CA LYS A 282 14.29 -18.87 -18.14
C LYS A 282 13.11 -17.91 -18.18
N SER A 283 12.61 -17.51 -17.03
CA SER A 283 11.41 -16.65 -16.93
C SER A 283 11.67 -15.26 -17.47
N LYS A 284 10.66 -14.71 -18.13
CA LYS A 284 10.62 -13.36 -18.70
C LYS A 284 9.47 -12.59 -18.08
N VAL A 285 9.75 -11.79 -17.06
CA VAL A 285 8.74 -11.07 -16.28
C VAL A 285 8.72 -9.60 -16.68
N LEU A 286 7.55 -9.11 -17.09
CA LEU A 286 7.29 -7.71 -17.39
C LEU A 286 6.44 -7.09 -16.29
N LEU A 287 6.95 -6.04 -15.65
CA LEU A 287 6.20 -5.23 -14.70
C LEU A 287 5.83 -3.90 -15.35
N VAL A 288 4.56 -3.53 -15.32
CA VAL A 288 4.04 -2.32 -15.97
C VAL A 288 3.30 -1.46 -14.95
N ALA A 289 3.89 -0.32 -14.62
CA ALA A 289 3.32 0.69 -13.75
C ALA A 289 2.43 1.69 -14.51
N ALA A 290 1.58 2.45 -13.81
CA ALA A 290 0.88 3.57 -14.40
C ALA A 290 1.82 4.79 -14.57
N GLU A 291 2.60 5.14 -13.54
CA GLU A 291 3.43 6.34 -13.48
C GLU A 291 4.90 6.05 -13.16
N ASN A 292 5.76 7.09 -13.25
CA ASN A 292 7.21 6.96 -13.01
C ASN A 292 7.56 6.55 -11.57
N ASN A 293 6.91 7.18 -10.58
CA ASN A 293 7.12 6.85 -9.17
C ASN A 293 6.74 5.39 -8.90
N GLN A 294 5.61 4.92 -9.41
CA GLN A 294 5.16 3.54 -9.28
C GLN A 294 6.11 2.55 -9.96
N ARG A 295 6.68 2.92 -11.12
CA ARG A 295 7.73 2.14 -11.78
C ARG A 295 8.95 1.95 -10.87
N SER A 296 9.37 3.00 -10.18
CA SER A 296 10.46 2.95 -9.21
C SER A 296 10.13 2.05 -8.02
N LEU A 297 8.89 2.11 -7.51
CA LEU A 297 8.40 1.24 -6.43
C LEU A 297 8.38 -0.24 -6.85
N MET A 298 7.93 -0.54 -8.09
CA MET A 298 7.97 -1.91 -8.61
C MET A 298 9.40 -2.42 -8.75
N LYS A 299 10.30 -1.58 -9.31
CA LYS A 299 11.73 -1.94 -9.42
C LYS A 299 12.33 -2.27 -8.05
N TYR A 300 12.02 -1.47 -7.05
CA TYR A 300 12.50 -1.70 -5.69
C TYR A 300 12.00 -3.03 -5.10
N GLY A 301 10.73 -3.39 -5.36
CA GLY A 301 10.18 -4.71 -4.99
C GLY A 301 10.91 -5.87 -5.68
N VAL A 302 11.24 -5.72 -6.96
CA VAL A 302 12.05 -6.70 -7.72
C VAL A 302 13.44 -6.86 -7.10
N GLU A 303 14.12 -5.76 -6.75
CA GLU A 303 15.44 -5.80 -6.11
C GLU A 303 15.40 -6.53 -4.77
N ARG A 304 14.33 -6.34 -4.00
CA ARG A 304 14.12 -7.07 -2.73
C ARG A 304 13.86 -8.57 -2.94
N ALA A 305 13.07 -8.93 -3.96
CA ALA A 305 12.84 -10.32 -4.32
C ALA A 305 14.15 -11.01 -4.79
N LYS A 306 15.00 -10.30 -5.54
CA LYS A 306 16.35 -10.79 -5.88
C LYS A 306 17.23 -11.00 -4.65
N LYS A 307 17.27 -10.01 -3.75
CA LYS A 307 18.00 -10.11 -2.46
C LYS A 307 17.51 -11.27 -1.58
N ALA A 308 16.28 -11.72 -1.77
CA ALA A 308 15.70 -12.88 -1.09
C ALA A 308 15.96 -14.22 -1.82
N GLY A 309 16.62 -14.20 -2.97
CA GLY A 309 16.87 -15.41 -3.77
C GLY A 309 15.65 -15.91 -4.56
N LEU A 310 14.57 -15.12 -4.64
CA LEU A 310 13.31 -15.55 -5.28
C LEU A 310 13.26 -15.25 -6.78
N ILE A 311 14.22 -14.48 -7.29
CA ILE A 311 14.45 -14.26 -8.71
C ILE A 311 15.86 -14.72 -9.02
N PRO A 312 16.03 -15.89 -9.68
CA PRO A 312 17.35 -16.45 -9.97
C PRO A 312 18.13 -15.64 -10.98
N ASP A 313 19.46 -15.72 -10.91
CA ASP A 313 20.33 -15.18 -11.94
C ASP A 313 20.05 -15.89 -13.27
N GLY A 314 19.81 -15.11 -14.33
CA GLY A 314 19.36 -15.63 -15.63
C GLY A 314 17.91 -15.33 -15.94
N ALA A 315 17.03 -15.13 -14.94
CA ALA A 315 15.69 -14.60 -15.18
C ALA A 315 15.76 -13.18 -15.73
N GLU A 316 15.01 -12.92 -16.78
CA GLU A 316 14.90 -11.59 -17.37
C GLU A 316 13.69 -10.85 -16.77
N VAL A 317 13.96 -9.74 -16.06
CA VAL A 317 12.91 -8.91 -15.46
C VAL A 317 13.01 -7.50 -16.00
N LYS A 318 11.91 -6.99 -16.57
CA LYS A 318 11.81 -5.63 -17.14
C LYS A 318 10.72 -4.85 -16.44
N VAL A 319 10.95 -3.56 -16.21
CA VAL A 319 9.99 -2.65 -15.59
C VAL A 319 9.77 -1.44 -16.48
N THR A 320 8.50 -1.12 -16.75
CA THR A 320 8.11 0.03 -17.58
C THR A 320 6.86 0.71 -17.03
N ARG A 321 6.31 1.65 -17.77
CA ARG A 321 5.04 2.35 -17.45
C ARG A 321 4.21 2.57 -18.69
N TYR A 322 2.91 2.79 -18.49
CA TYR A 322 1.95 2.99 -19.57
C TYR A 322 1.33 4.40 -19.64
N MET A 323 1.56 5.30 -18.67
CA MET A 323 0.88 6.60 -18.58
C MET A 323 0.87 7.35 -19.94
N ASP A 324 -0.31 7.83 -20.34
CA ASP A 324 -0.59 8.56 -21.60
C ASP A 324 -0.21 7.80 -22.89
N ARG A 325 -0.18 6.48 -22.84
CA ARG A 325 0.30 5.65 -23.95
C ARG A 325 -0.75 4.61 -24.35
N THR A 326 -0.82 4.38 -25.65
CA THR A 326 -1.54 3.25 -26.23
C THR A 326 -0.63 2.03 -26.31
N LEU A 327 -1.18 0.85 -26.62
CA LEU A 327 -0.40 -0.37 -26.87
C LEU A 327 0.68 -0.21 -27.96
N ALA A 328 0.45 0.68 -28.92
CA ALA A 328 1.40 0.95 -30.02
C ALA A 328 2.48 1.98 -29.66
N SER A 329 2.45 2.59 -28.48
CA SER A 329 3.40 3.63 -28.10
C SER A 329 4.70 3.03 -27.57
N ASP A 330 5.81 3.70 -27.85
CA ASP A 330 7.11 3.36 -27.28
C ASP A 330 7.14 3.61 -25.76
N ALA A 331 7.68 2.66 -25.02
CA ALA A 331 7.86 2.72 -23.58
C ALA A 331 9.34 2.73 -23.20
N THR A 332 9.71 3.52 -22.21
CA THR A 332 11.05 3.44 -21.60
C THR A 332 11.08 2.27 -20.63
N VAL A 333 11.91 1.30 -20.95
CA VAL A 333 12.10 0.06 -20.17
C VAL A 333 13.31 0.21 -19.26
N ILE A 334 13.22 -0.29 -18.04
CA ILE A 334 14.35 -0.43 -17.12
C ILE A 334 14.59 -1.92 -16.92
N ASN A 335 15.78 -2.40 -17.25
CA ASN A 335 16.21 -3.75 -16.94
C ASN A 335 16.54 -3.91 -15.44
N ALA A 336 16.65 -5.13 -15.00
CA ALA A 336 16.99 -5.43 -13.62
C ALA A 336 18.38 -4.92 -13.19
N ASP A 337 19.32 -4.75 -14.13
CA ASP A 337 20.65 -4.13 -13.91
C ASP A 337 20.62 -2.60 -13.89
N GLY A 338 19.45 -1.99 -14.11
CA GLY A 338 19.27 -0.53 -14.16
C GLY A 338 19.50 0.10 -15.53
N SER A 339 19.96 -0.65 -16.53
CA SER A 339 20.07 -0.14 -17.91
C SER A 339 18.69 0.19 -18.51
N THR A 340 18.64 1.16 -19.41
CA THR A 340 17.38 1.63 -20.01
C THR A 340 17.44 1.59 -21.54
N TYR A 341 16.30 1.30 -22.15
CA TYR A 341 16.11 1.39 -23.61
C TYR A 341 14.64 1.72 -23.93
N THR A 342 14.33 1.96 -25.20
CA THR A 342 12.96 2.21 -25.66
C THR A 342 12.46 1.02 -26.47
N SER A 343 11.22 0.61 -26.26
CA SER A 343 10.55 -0.48 -26.98
C SER A 343 9.07 -0.19 -27.13
N ALA A 344 8.43 -0.70 -28.18
CA ALA A 344 6.97 -0.72 -28.28
C ALA A 344 6.39 -1.58 -27.16
N MET A 345 5.21 -1.20 -26.62
CA MET A 345 4.56 -1.95 -25.56
C MET A 345 4.17 -3.35 -26.03
N THR A 346 3.70 -3.48 -27.29
CA THR A 346 3.36 -4.78 -27.87
C THR A 346 4.54 -5.74 -27.92
N ASP A 347 5.76 -5.24 -28.29
CA ASP A 347 6.96 -6.08 -28.32
C ASP A 347 7.32 -6.61 -26.94
N LEU A 348 7.07 -5.83 -25.88
CA LEU A 348 7.28 -6.22 -24.50
C LEU A 348 6.27 -7.26 -24.04
N LEU A 349 5.00 -7.10 -24.42
CA LEU A 349 3.94 -8.05 -24.12
C LEU A 349 4.14 -9.37 -24.85
N ASP A 350 4.64 -9.32 -26.10
CA ASP A 350 4.96 -10.55 -26.86
C ASP A 350 6.20 -11.25 -26.28
N TRP A 351 7.16 -10.50 -25.77
CA TRP A 351 8.39 -11.01 -25.19
C TRP A 351 8.18 -11.71 -23.84
N CYS A 352 7.30 -11.20 -22.96
CA CYS A 352 7.14 -11.74 -21.61
C CYS A 352 6.36 -13.06 -21.60
N ASP A 353 6.62 -13.91 -20.60
CA ASP A 353 5.79 -15.03 -20.20
C ASP A 353 4.89 -14.70 -18.99
N THR A 354 5.26 -13.66 -18.24
CA THR A 354 4.54 -13.17 -17.08
C THR A 354 4.39 -11.65 -17.13
N LEU A 355 3.16 -11.16 -17.05
CA LEU A 355 2.81 -9.75 -16.93
C LEU A 355 2.33 -9.43 -15.51
N VAL A 356 2.94 -8.43 -14.87
CA VAL A 356 2.46 -7.84 -13.62
C VAL A 356 2.12 -6.38 -13.88
N VAL A 357 0.86 -6.00 -13.81
CA VAL A 357 0.41 -4.65 -14.14
C VAL A 357 -0.24 -3.95 -12.95
N VAL A 358 0.11 -2.67 -12.74
CA VAL A 358 -0.55 -1.80 -11.75
C VAL A 358 -1.80 -1.18 -12.37
N SER A 359 -2.93 -1.30 -11.67
CA SER A 359 -4.14 -0.53 -11.90
C SER A 359 -4.23 0.59 -10.87
N ASP A 360 -4.23 1.84 -11.32
CA ASP A 360 -4.43 3.03 -10.47
C ASP A 360 -5.75 3.73 -10.83
N ASN A 361 -6.86 3.01 -10.67
CA ASN A 361 -8.20 3.50 -10.95
C ASN A 361 -8.92 3.90 -9.66
N SER A 362 -9.03 5.21 -9.41
CA SER A 362 -9.76 5.74 -8.25
C SER A 362 -11.28 5.75 -8.43
N GLY A 363 -11.76 5.58 -9.66
CA GLY A 363 -13.18 5.60 -10.01
C GLY A 363 -13.52 4.62 -11.13
N LEU A 364 -14.59 3.86 -10.96
CA LEU A 364 -15.08 2.87 -11.93
C LEU A 364 -15.78 3.46 -13.14
N ASN A 365 -15.45 4.68 -13.56
CA ASN A 365 -15.94 5.25 -14.83
C ASN A 365 -15.37 4.52 -16.05
N VAL A 366 -15.37 3.21 -15.98
CA VAL A 366 -14.80 2.34 -17.00
C VAL A 366 -15.89 2.06 -18.02
N LYS A 367 -16.19 3.04 -18.85
CA LYS A 367 -16.97 2.83 -20.06
C LYS A 367 -16.14 2.01 -21.03
N LYS A 368 -16.73 1.05 -21.72
CA LYS A 368 -16.04 0.23 -22.73
C LYS A 368 -15.31 1.10 -23.77
N ALA A 369 -15.87 2.25 -24.14
CA ALA A 369 -15.23 3.23 -25.04
C ALA A 369 -14.02 3.97 -24.40
N HIS A 370 -13.85 3.94 -23.09
CA HIS A 370 -12.69 4.49 -22.40
C HIS A 370 -11.50 3.52 -22.35
N TYR A 371 -11.72 2.23 -22.51
CA TYR A 371 -10.64 1.23 -22.56
C TYR A 371 -9.72 1.42 -23.77
N GLU A 372 -10.26 1.86 -24.89
CA GLU A 372 -9.53 1.92 -26.13
C GLU A 372 -8.63 3.17 -26.24
N ASN A 373 -8.89 4.24 -25.50
CA ASN A 373 -8.23 5.54 -25.70
C ASN A 373 -7.85 6.32 -24.41
N ASN A 374 -7.96 5.72 -23.21
CA ASN A 374 -7.66 6.42 -21.97
C ASN A 374 -6.70 5.58 -21.11
N TYR A 375 -5.73 6.23 -20.44
CA TYR A 375 -4.75 5.57 -19.57
C TYR A 375 -5.40 4.71 -18.46
N THR A 376 -6.60 5.08 -17.99
CA THR A 376 -7.35 4.30 -16.99
C THR A 376 -7.82 2.94 -17.52
N GLY A 377 -8.03 2.81 -18.83
CA GLY A 377 -8.35 1.53 -19.48
C GLY A 377 -7.12 0.73 -19.89
N THR A 378 -5.94 1.32 -19.86
CA THR A 378 -4.72 0.67 -20.34
C THR A 378 -4.38 -0.63 -19.59
N PRO A 379 -4.49 -0.74 -18.25
CA PRO A 379 -4.23 -2.02 -17.57
C PRO A 379 -5.12 -3.16 -18.07
N TYR A 380 -6.40 -2.86 -18.32
CA TYR A 380 -7.33 -3.83 -18.90
C TYR A 380 -6.86 -4.26 -20.30
N ASN A 381 -6.50 -3.30 -21.17
CA ASN A 381 -6.05 -3.59 -22.53
C ASN A 381 -4.75 -4.40 -22.55
N LEU A 382 -3.83 -4.19 -21.59
CA LEU A 382 -2.60 -4.98 -21.46
C LEU A 382 -2.91 -6.45 -21.11
N VAL A 383 -3.78 -6.67 -20.12
CA VAL A 383 -4.22 -8.01 -19.72
C VAL A 383 -4.97 -8.68 -20.88
N ASP A 384 -5.94 -8.00 -21.49
CA ASP A 384 -6.73 -8.53 -22.60
C ASP A 384 -5.86 -8.87 -23.83
N TYR A 385 -4.82 -8.05 -24.12
CA TYR A 385 -3.88 -8.34 -25.20
C TYR A 385 -3.09 -9.63 -24.94
N VAL A 386 -2.56 -9.80 -23.74
CA VAL A 386 -1.79 -11.00 -23.35
C VAL A 386 -2.67 -12.23 -23.44
N GLU A 387 -3.86 -12.21 -22.87
CA GLU A 387 -4.83 -13.33 -22.90
C GLU A 387 -5.24 -13.74 -24.34
N LYS A 388 -5.42 -12.77 -25.22
CA LYS A 388 -5.78 -13.03 -26.62
C LYS A 388 -4.60 -13.50 -27.46
N SER A 389 -3.38 -13.07 -27.15
CA SER A 389 -2.17 -13.44 -27.90
C SER A 389 -1.66 -14.82 -27.53
N ASP A 390 -1.64 -15.17 -26.24
CA ASP A 390 -1.21 -16.47 -25.73
C ASP A 390 -1.76 -16.70 -24.31
N SER A 391 -2.78 -17.53 -24.18
CA SER A 391 -3.42 -17.87 -22.90
C SER A 391 -2.54 -18.71 -21.95
N ASN A 392 -1.32 -19.10 -22.34
CA ASN A 392 -0.37 -19.76 -21.44
C ASN A 392 0.49 -18.77 -20.67
N LYS A 393 0.44 -17.48 -21.03
CA LYS A 393 1.14 -16.44 -20.27
C LYS A 393 0.40 -16.13 -18.97
N THR A 394 1.15 -15.79 -17.96
CA THR A 394 0.63 -15.45 -16.63
C THR A 394 0.34 -13.95 -16.52
N THR A 395 -0.82 -13.60 -15.99
CA THR A 395 -1.24 -12.21 -15.78
C THR A 395 -1.59 -11.93 -14.32
N VAL A 396 -0.96 -10.90 -13.75
CA VAL A 396 -1.16 -10.45 -12.36
C VAL A 396 -1.53 -8.97 -12.35
N VAL A 397 -2.60 -8.61 -11.66
CA VAL A 397 -3.03 -7.22 -11.48
C VAL A 397 -2.82 -6.78 -10.04
N ILE A 398 -2.16 -5.63 -9.85
CA ILE A 398 -2.01 -4.92 -8.58
C ILE A 398 -2.92 -3.70 -8.60
N SER A 399 -4.08 -3.78 -7.94
CA SER A 399 -4.97 -2.64 -7.70
C SER A 399 -4.36 -1.73 -6.65
N ALA A 400 -3.95 -0.53 -7.05
CA ALA A 400 -3.16 0.37 -6.22
C ALA A 400 -3.98 1.48 -5.56
N ASN A 401 -5.27 1.54 -5.79
CA ASN A 401 -6.16 2.56 -5.23
C ASN A 401 -7.30 1.92 -4.42
N LYS A 402 -8.51 2.48 -4.48
CA LYS A 402 -9.69 1.84 -3.90
C LYS A 402 -9.89 0.46 -4.54
N PRO A 403 -10.21 -0.59 -3.78
CA PRO A 403 -10.18 -1.96 -4.29
C PRO A 403 -11.35 -2.31 -5.22
N TYR A 404 -12.18 -1.36 -5.62
CA TYR A 404 -13.37 -1.61 -6.45
C TYR A 404 -13.05 -1.99 -7.89
N ASP A 405 -11.86 -1.63 -8.39
CA ASP A 405 -11.41 -1.94 -9.75
C ASP A 405 -10.96 -3.40 -9.95
N VAL A 406 -10.80 -4.18 -8.87
CA VAL A 406 -10.43 -5.61 -8.96
C VAL A 406 -11.41 -6.42 -9.83
N GLN A 407 -12.68 -6.01 -9.92
CA GLN A 407 -13.69 -6.65 -10.75
C GLN A 407 -13.54 -6.39 -12.26
N MET A 408 -12.64 -5.45 -12.62
CA MET A 408 -12.45 -5.04 -14.02
C MET A 408 -11.55 -6.01 -14.81
N TYR A 409 -10.91 -6.97 -14.14
CA TYR A 409 -9.91 -7.87 -14.71
C TYR A 409 -10.32 -9.34 -14.63
N PRO A 410 -11.48 -9.74 -15.22
CA PRO A 410 -11.99 -11.12 -15.10
C PRO A 410 -11.02 -12.15 -15.68
N ASN A 411 -10.22 -11.76 -16.67
CA ASN A 411 -9.29 -12.66 -17.37
C ASN A 411 -7.89 -12.73 -16.70
N ALA A 412 -7.58 -11.89 -15.71
CA ALA A 412 -6.30 -11.99 -15.02
C ALA A 412 -6.24 -13.25 -14.14
N ASP A 413 -5.11 -13.98 -14.14
CA ASP A 413 -4.90 -15.18 -13.32
C ASP A 413 -4.87 -14.86 -11.82
N ALA A 414 -4.28 -13.72 -11.45
CA ALA A 414 -4.25 -13.26 -10.08
C ALA A 414 -4.49 -11.76 -9.96
N ILE A 415 -5.18 -11.37 -8.89
CA ILE A 415 -5.50 -9.97 -8.59
C ILE A 415 -5.29 -9.71 -7.10
N MET A 416 -4.60 -8.61 -6.78
CA MET A 416 -4.42 -8.16 -5.41
C MET A 416 -4.69 -6.67 -5.26
N ALA A 417 -5.15 -6.24 -4.08
CA ALA A 417 -5.31 -4.85 -3.69
C ALA A 417 -4.20 -4.45 -2.70
N VAL A 418 -3.62 -3.26 -2.89
CA VAL A 418 -2.52 -2.75 -2.06
C VAL A 418 -2.82 -1.40 -1.39
N TYR A 419 -3.97 -0.77 -1.69
CA TYR A 419 -4.51 0.42 -1.00
C TYR A 419 -3.61 1.65 -0.98
N GLY A 420 -2.74 1.83 -1.96
CA GLY A 420 -1.89 3.01 -2.09
C GLY A 420 -1.10 3.02 -3.38
N SER A 421 -1.17 4.16 -4.11
CA SER A 421 -0.57 4.32 -5.44
C SER A 421 0.61 5.30 -5.46
N LYS A 422 0.82 6.06 -4.38
CA LYS A 422 1.77 7.18 -4.33
C LYS A 422 2.95 6.88 -3.42
N GLY A 423 3.99 7.68 -3.55
CA GLY A 423 5.20 7.64 -2.75
C GLY A 423 6.46 7.36 -3.57
N ASP A 424 7.60 7.45 -2.92
CA ASP A 424 8.91 7.15 -3.48
C ASP A 424 9.55 5.96 -2.75
N PRO A 425 10.48 5.24 -3.41
CA PRO A 425 11.25 4.20 -2.72
C PRO A 425 12.03 4.78 -1.54
N THR A 426 11.93 4.14 -0.40
CA THR A 426 12.39 4.65 0.89
C THR A 426 13.89 4.94 0.98
N GLU A 427 14.72 4.21 0.23
CA GLU A 427 16.17 4.35 0.29
C GLU A 427 16.69 5.66 -0.35
N GLN A 428 15.92 6.29 -1.23
CA GLN A 428 16.33 7.57 -1.86
C GLN A 428 16.09 8.80 -0.97
N LEU A 429 15.22 8.70 0.03
CA LEU A 429 14.88 9.83 0.92
C LEU A 429 15.97 10.12 1.96
N ILE A 430 16.78 9.13 2.33
CA ILE A 430 17.83 9.26 3.36
C ILE A 430 19.12 9.87 2.79
N GLY A 431 19.32 9.79 1.48
CA GLY A 431 20.53 10.28 0.82
C GLY A 431 20.69 11.80 0.74
N GLY A 432 19.78 12.57 1.29
CA GLY A 432 19.81 14.04 1.34
C GLY A 432 20.04 14.66 -0.03
N ALA A 433 19.46 15.75 -0.36
CA ALA A 433 19.84 16.64 -1.44
C ALA A 433 19.09 16.57 -2.77
N THR A 434 18.15 15.71 -3.01
CA THR A 434 17.39 15.78 -4.27
C THR A 434 15.94 16.24 -4.12
N GLY A 435 15.58 16.93 -3.04
CA GLY A 435 14.35 17.70 -2.98
C GLY A 435 13.03 16.94 -3.27
N SER A 436 13.01 15.62 -3.16
CA SER A 436 11.73 14.91 -3.22
C SER A 436 10.96 15.20 -1.93
N THR A 437 9.80 15.85 -2.08
CA THR A 437 8.87 16.13 -0.99
C THR A 437 7.85 15.00 -0.83
N SER A 438 8.00 13.92 -1.58
CA SER A 438 7.07 12.79 -1.58
C SER A 438 7.27 11.92 -0.33
N ALA A 439 6.17 11.56 0.30
CA ALA A 439 6.17 10.58 1.37
C ALA A 439 6.56 9.18 0.85
N SER A 440 7.07 8.33 1.74
CA SER A 440 7.24 6.91 1.44
C SER A 440 5.91 6.28 1.02
N GLY A 441 5.96 5.37 0.06
CA GLY A 441 4.80 4.64 -0.45
C GLY A 441 5.09 3.15 -0.56
N PRO A 442 5.04 2.39 0.55
CA PRO A 442 5.44 0.99 0.57
C PRO A 442 4.48 0.04 -0.15
N ASN A 443 3.26 0.48 -0.48
CA ASN A 443 2.15 -0.36 -0.90
C ASN A 443 2.41 -1.15 -2.19
N ILE A 444 2.80 -0.48 -3.28
CA ILE A 444 3.11 -1.16 -4.56
C ILE A 444 4.33 -2.06 -4.41
N THR A 445 5.37 -1.59 -3.69
CA THR A 445 6.54 -2.41 -3.38
C THR A 445 6.13 -3.68 -2.64
N ALA A 446 5.28 -3.58 -1.63
CA ALA A 446 4.75 -4.73 -0.88
C ALA A 446 3.92 -5.67 -1.78
N GLY A 447 3.10 -5.13 -2.69
CA GLY A 447 2.40 -5.94 -3.69
C GLY A 447 3.34 -6.77 -4.56
N VAL A 448 4.44 -6.18 -5.03
CA VAL A 448 5.46 -6.89 -5.78
C VAL A 448 6.16 -7.94 -4.90
N GLU A 449 6.53 -7.59 -3.67
CA GLU A 449 7.15 -8.52 -2.72
C GLU A 449 6.25 -9.72 -2.41
N VAL A 450 4.94 -9.50 -2.23
CA VAL A 450 3.96 -10.57 -2.05
C VAL A 450 3.80 -11.39 -3.33
N ALA A 451 3.77 -10.75 -4.50
CA ALA A 451 3.68 -11.47 -5.78
C ALA A 451 4.85 -12.43 -6.01
N PHE A 452 6.08 -12.04 -5.65
CA PHE A 452 7.25 -12.92 -5.75
C PHE A 452 7.43 -13.86 -4.55
N GLY A 453 6.66 -13.69 -3.47
CA GLY A 453 6.70 -14.55 -2.29
C GLY A 453 7.73 -14.15 -1.23
N VAL A 454 8.25 -12.90 -1.25
CA VAL A 454 9.07 -12.35 -0.13
C VAL A 454 8.24 -12.32 1.16
N PHE A 455 6.96 -11.98 1.02
CA PHE A 455 5.95 -12.11 2.06
C PHE A 455 4.82 -13.01 1.57
N GLY A 456 4.15 -13.69 2.49
CA GLY A 456 2.89 -14.35 2.22
C GLY A 456 1.75 -13.34 2.09
N SER A 457 0.60 -13.78 1.58
CA SER A 457 -0.63 -13.00 1.59
C SER A 457 -1.46 -13.32 2.83
N SER A 458 -1.83 -12.30 3.59
CA SER A 458 -2.68 -12.44 4.78
C SER A 458 -3.78 -11.37 4.87
N GLY A 459 -3.73 -10.36 4.02
CA GLY A 459 -4.67 -9.25 4.01
C GLY A 459 -6.11 -9.68 3.75
N LYS A 460 -7.03 -8.88 4.26
CA LYS A 460 -8.48 -9.06 4.11
C LYS A 460 -9.09 -7.76 3.62
N LEU A 461 -10.07 -7.85 2.73
CA LEU A 461 -10.80 -6.67 2.25
C LEU A 461 -11.42 -5.92 3.44
N PRO A 462 -11.12 -4.64 3.62
CA PRO A 462 -11.73 -3.84 4.67
C PRO A 462 -13.12 -3.33 4.29
N VAL A 463 -13.52 -3.51 3.04
CA VAL A 463 -14.81 -3.12 2.47
C VAL A 463 -15.32 -4.20 1.54
N SER A 464 -16.63 -4.34 1.44
CA SER A 464 -17.29 -5.17 0.43
C SER A 464 -17.10 -4.55 -0.96
N ILE A 465 -16.96 -5.39 -1.99
CA ILE A 465 -16.87 -4.99 -3.39
C ILE A 465 -18.22 -5.27 -4.06
N PRO A 466 -19.10 -4.28 -4.17
CA PRO A 466 -20.34 -4.43 -4.89
C PRO A 466 -20.10 -4.50 -6.40
N LYS A 467 -20.93 -5.25 -7.09
CA LYS A 467 -20.86 -5.39 -8.55
C LYS A 467 -21.18 -4.07 -9.23
N TYR A 468 -20.29 -3.65 -10.12
CA TYR A 468 -20.50 -2.48 -10.95
C TYR A 468 -21.23 -2.87 -12.24
N VAL A 469 -22.37 -2.25 -12.48
CA VAL A 469 -23.24 -2.53 -13.63
C VAL A 469 -23.22 -1.35 -14.58
N LEU A 470 -22.89 -1.62 -15.84
CA LEU A 470 -23.00 -0.65 -16.92
C LEU A 470 -24.41 -0.66 -17.48
N SER A 471 -24.97 0.51 -17.69
CA SER A 471 -26.25 0.72 -18.37
C SER A 471 -26.08 1.73 -19.49
N THR A 472 -26.77 1.52 -20.61
CA THR A 472 -26.77 2.44 -21.75
C THR A 472 -28.13 3.10 -21.84
N ALA A 473 -28.17 4.42 -21.74
CA ALA A 473 -29.40 5.20 -21.94
C ALA A 473 -29.82 5.22 -23.41
N ASP A 474 -31.09 5.56 -23.68
CA ASP A 474 -31.67 5.59 -25.05
C ASP A 474 -30.90 6.50 -26.02
N ASN A 475 -30.18 7.49 -25.52
CA ASN A 475 -29.33 8.41 -26.29
C ASN A 475 -27.91 7.84 -26.54
N GLY A 476 -27.64 6.59 -26.19
CA GLY A 476 -26.33 5.95 -26.31
C GLY A 476 -25.32 6.33 -25.21
N THR A 477 -25.72 7.12 -24.20
CA THR A 477 -24.84 7.46 -23.09
C THR A 477 -24.70 6.25 -22.15
N GLU A 478 -23.49 5.76 -21.98
CA GLU A 478 -23.19 4.73 -20.99
C GLU A 478 -23.03 5.37 -19.62
N THR A 479 -23.69 4.80 -18.63
CA THR A 479 -23.56 5.10 -17.21
C THR A 479 -23.27 3.83 -16.44
N GLY A 480 -22.60 3.93 -15.31
CA GLY A 480 -22.36 2.77 -14.45
C GLY A 480 -22.71 3.11 -13.01
N SER A 481 -23.13 2.12 -12.27
CA SER A 481 -23.45 2.21 -10.85
C SER A 481 -23.14 0.91 -10.14
N PHE A 482 -22.88 0.99 -8.84
CA PHE A 482 -22.84 -0.20 -8.00
C PHE A 482 -24.25 -0.74 -7.77
N SER A 483 -24.39 -2.06 -7.84
CA SER A 483 -25.61 -2.80 -7.50
C SER A 483 -25.53 -3.33 -6.06
N ASP A 484 -26.64 -3.90 -5.59
CA ASP A 484 -26.68 -4.57 -4.27
C ASP A 484 -25.99 -5.96 -4.26
N GLU A 485 -25.60 -6.47 -5.43
CA GLU A 485 -24.87 -7.74 -5.54
C GLU A 485 -23.43 -7.55 -5.10
N ILE A 486 -23.00 -8.30 -4.07
CA ILE A 486 -21.63 -8.28 -3.54
C ILE A 486 -20.81 -9.38 -4.22
N LEU A 487 -19.73 -9.00 -4.90
CA LEU A 487 -18.78 -9.92 -5.53
C LEU A 487 -17.79 -10.48 -4.50
N TYR A 488 -17.25 -9.62 -3.65
CA TYR A 488 -16.35 -9.99 -2.56
C TYR A 488 -16.80 -9.27 -1.30
N GLY A 489 -17.09 -10.03 -0.25
CA GLY A 489 -17.51 -9.45 1.04
C GLY A 489 -16.33 -8.89 1.84
N ASN A 490 -16.65 -8.01 2.79
CA ASN A 490 -15.70 -7.60 3.83
C ASN A 490 -15.06 -8.84 4.50
N GLY A 491 -13.76 -8.77 4.79
CA GLY A 491 -13.01 -9.89 5.36
C GLY A 491 -12.57 -10.96 4.34
N TYR A 492 -12.95 -10.85 3.07
CA TYR A 492 -12.48 -11.76 2.03
C TYR A 492 -11.01 -11.51 1.72
N GLY A 493 -10.28 -12.59 1.43
CA GLY A 493 -8.88 -12.53 0.97
C GLY A 493 -8.28 -13.93 0.97
N ILE A 494 -7.53 -14.24 -0.08
CA ILE A 494 -6.81 -15.52 -0.26
C ILE A 494 -5.47 -15.42 0.46
N THR A 495 -5.14 -16.44 1.25
CA THR A 495 -3.92 -16.49 2.03
C THR A 495 -2.96 -17.56 1.51
N TYR A 496 -1.67 -17.25 1.54
CA TYR A 496 -0.57 -18.20 1.31
C TYR A 496 0.68 -17.75 2.06
N ASP A 497 1.58 -18.69 2.33
CA ASP A 497 2.82 -18.43 3.05
C ASP A 497 3.88 -17.79 2.14
N ALA A 498 4.84 -17.09 2.75
CA ALA A 498 6.04 -16.65 2.06
C ALA A 498 6.83 -17.84 1.52
N LYS A 499 7.54 -17.65 0.40
CA LYS A 499 8.48 -18.65 -0.10
C LYS A 499 9.70 -18.73 0.81
N THR A 500 10.15 -19.94 1.05
CA THR A 500 11.42 -20.23 1.75
C THR A 500 12.36 -20.93 0.80
N ILE A 501 13.62 -20.50 0.80
CA ILE A 501 14.70 -21.21 0.11
C ILE A 501 15.20 -22.31 1.05
N ASN A 502 15.00 -23.57 0.68
CA ASN A 502 15.47 -24.71 1.47
C ASN A 502 16.91 -25.03 1.10
N ARG A 503 17.81 -24.89 2.05
CA ARG A 503 19.26 -25.13 1.90
C ARG A 503 19.72 -26.40 2.60
N ASP A 504 18.89 -26.95 3.48
CA ASP A 504 19.27 -28.00 4.44
C ASP A 504 19.88 -29.23 3.77
N GLU A 505 19.32 -29.67 2.65
CA GLU A 505 19.75 -30.87 1.97
C GLU A 505 21.16 -30.70 1.34
N LEU A 506 21.41 -29.54 0.72
CA LEU A 506 22.71 -29.18 0.17
C LEU A 506 23.75 -28.98 1.29
N GLU A 507 23.38 -28.28 2.37
CA GLU A 507 24.26 -28.05 3.54
C GLU A 507 24.66 -29.36 4.18
N ASN A 508 23.72 -30.27 4.41
CA ASN A 508 23.99 -31.59 4.96
C ASN A 508 24.88 -32.40 4.03
N LYS A 509 24.65 -32.39 2.71
CA LYS A 509 25.44 -33.11 1.73
C LYS A 509 26.86 -32.59 1.63
N VAL A 510 27.04 -31.26 1.63
CA VAL A 510 28.39 -30.65 1.67
C VAL A 510 29.12 -31.04 2.96
N ALA A 511 28.48 -30.97 4.13
CA ALA A 511 29.06 -31.30 5.42
C ALA A 511 29.45 -32.81 5.53
N GLU A 512 28.69 -33.69 4.87
CA GLU A 512 29.02 -35.11 4.73
C GLU A 512 30.27 -35.30 3.87
N LEU A 513 30.24 -34.75 2.64
CA LEU A 513 31.24 -35.02 1.60
C LEU A 513 32.55 -34.23 1.79
N GLU A 514 32.55 -33.14 2.55
CA GLU A 514 33.77 -32.40 2.92
C GLU A 514 34.76 -33.24 3.75
N LYS A 515 34.26 -34.28 4.40
CA LYS A 515 35.09 -35.21 5.20
C LYS A 515 35.70 -36.34 4.37
N LEU A 516 35.32 -36.43 3.09
CA LEU A 516 35.82 -37.48 2.21
C LEU A 516 37.26 -37.18 1.80
N GLU A 517 38.14 -38.16 1.96
CA GLU A 517 39.54 -38.08 1.52
C GLU A 517 39.68 -38.76 0.16
N LYS A 518 40.62 -38.28 -0.67
CA LYS A 518 40.85 -38.84 -2.00
C LYS A 518 41.16 -40.33 -1.99
N GLY A 519 41.94 -40.82 -1.01
CA GLY A 519 42.24 -42.23 -0.88
C GLY A 519 42.74 -42.87 -2.18
N ASN A 520 42.04 -43.94 -2.63
CA ASN A 520 42.35 -44.68 -3.84
C ASN A 520 41.56 -44.23 -5.10
N TYR A 521 40.84 -43.13 -5.06
CA TYR A 521 40.11 -42.63 -6.23
C TYR A 521 41.05 -42.14 -7.34
N THR A 522 40.62 -42.27 -8.61
CA THR A 522 41.38 -41.77 -9.76
C THR A 522 41.46 -40.24 -9.74
N ASP A 523 42.59 -39.67 -10.20
CA ASP A 523 42.78 -38.21 -10.29
C ASP A 523 41.64 -37.53 -11.08
N ALA A 524 41.21 -38.16 -12.17
CA ALA A 524 40.16 -37.62 -13.03
C ALA A 524 38.80 -37.54 -12.34
N SER A 525 38.35 -38.62 -11.67
CA SER A 525 37.04 -38.60 -10.99
C SER A 525 37.08 -37.73 -9.73
N TRP A 526 38.18 -37.71 -9.00
CA TRP A 526 38.37 -36.88 -7.82
C TRP A 526 38.35 -35.38 -8.17
N SER A 527 39.02 -34.95 -9.25
CA SER A 527 39.02 -33.56 -9.68
C SER A 527 37.62 -33.07 -10.05
N VAL A 528 36.79 -33.89 -10.72
CA VAL A 528 35.39 -33.53 -11.01
C VAL A 528 34.57 -33.39 -9.73
N PHE A 529 34.79 -34.28 -8.77
CA PHE A 529 34.14 -34.22 -7.47
C PHE A 529 34.54 -32.95 -6.66
N GLU A 530 35.85 -32.64 -6.60
CA GLU A 530 36.33 -31.42 -5.91
C GLU A 530 35.75 -30.14 -6.51
N ILE A 531 35.64 -30.06 -7.84
CA ILE A 531 35.01 -28.93 -8.51
C ILE A 531 33.54 -28.82 -8.06
N ALA A 532 32.76 -29.90 -8.15
CA ALA A 532 31.36 -29.89 -7.76
C ALA A 532 31.14 -29.57 -6.27
N LEU A 533 32.04 -30.04 -5.39
CA LEU A 533 31.99 -29.70 -3.96
C LEU A 533 32.31 -28.23 -3.70
N ASN A 534 33.27 -27.66 -4.40
CA ASN A 534 33.62 -26.24 -4.28
C ASN A 534 32.50 -25.36 -4.85
N ASP A 535 31.91 -25.72 -5.99
CA ASP A 535 30.76 -25.00 -6.57
C ASP A 535 29.56 -25.02 -5.63
N ALA A 536 29.27 -26.17 -5.00
CA ALA A 536 28.21 -26.28 -3.99
C ALA A 536 28.46 -25.36 -2.77
N LYS A 537 29.71 -25.28 -2.28
CA LYS A 537 30.11 -24.35 -1.21
C LYS A 537 29.97 -22.91 -1.64
N GLU A 538 30.30 -22.55 -2.88
CA GLU A 538 30.12 -21.22 -3.41
C GLU A 538 28.64 -20.85 -3.46
N VAL A 539 27.77 -21.74 -3.94
CA VAL A 539 26.31 -21.53 -3.95
C VAL A 539 25.77 -21.31 -2.53
N LEU A 540 26.27 -22.06 -1.53
CA LEU A 540 25.90 -21.87 -0.13
C LEU A 540 26.47 -20.58 0.48
N SER A 541 27.53 -20.00 -0.03
CA SER A 541 28.19 -18.81 0.50
C SER A 541 27.50 -17.49 0.10
N LYS A 542 26.62 -17.53 -0.90
CA LYS A 542 25.93 -16.37 -1.46
C LYS A 542 24.41 -16.51 -1.38
N VAL A 543 23.70 -15.46 -1.71
CA VAL A 543 22.25 -15.50 -1.95
C VAL A 543 22.01 -16.27 -3.24
N SER A 544 21.34 -17.41 -3.15
CA SER A 544 21.08 -18.33 -4.26
C SER A 544 19.59 -18.65 -4.31
N SER A 545 19.07 -18.87 -5.50
CA SER A 545 17.70 -19.34 -5.68
C SER A 545 17.55 -20.82 -5.33
N GLN A 546 16.32 -21.30 -5.16
CA GLN A 546 16.06 -22.73 -4.98
C GLN A 546 16.59 -23.54 -6.18
N GLU A 547 16.42 -23.02 -7.40
CA GLU A 547 16.93 -23.66 -8.63
C GLU A 547 18.46 -23.82 -8.59
N ASP A 548 19.22 -22.81 -8.13
CA ASP A 548 20.67 -22.90 -7.97
C ASP A 548 21.07 -23.94 -6.93
N ILE A 549 20.33 -24.02 -5.82
CA ILE A 549 20.57 -24.98 -4.74
C ILE A 549 20.32 -26.42 -5.22
N ASP A 550 19.19 -26.63 -5.91
CA ASP A 550 18.80 -27.94 -6.43
C ASP A 550 19.78 -28.42 -7.52
N GLU A 551 20.22 -27.51 -8.43
CA GLU A 551 21.22 -27.82 -9.45
C GLU A 551 22.60 -28.17 -8.83
N ALA A 552 23.02 -27.41 -7.81
CA ALA A 552 24.27 -27.68 -7.10
C ALA A 552 24.23 -29.03 -6.39
N LEU A 553 23.12 -29.36 -5.72
CA LEU A 553 22.91 -30.66 -5.06
C LEU A 553 22.93 -31.81 -6.07
N ALA A 554 22.21 -31.67 -7.18
CA ALA A 554 22.19 -32.70 -8.23
C ALA A 554 23.57 -32.91 -8.85
N THR A 555 24.31 -31.81 -9.10
CA THR A 555 25.68 -31.88 -9.66
C THR A 555 26.64 -32.55 -8.69
N LEU A 556 26.59 -32.19 -7.41
CA LEU A 556 27.41 -32.77 -6.36
C LEU A 556 27.13 -34.27 -6.18
N ASN A 557 25.86 -34.67 -6.14
CA ASN A 557 25.47 -36.07 -6.04
C ASN A 557 25.97 -36.87 -7.24
N LYS A 558 25.80 -36.35 -8.46
CA LYS A 558 26.28 -37.00 -9.68
C LYS A 558 27.82 -37.15 -9.70
N ALA A 559 28.55 -36.13 -9.26
CA ALA A 559 30.01 -36.19 -9.19
C ALA A 559 30.49 -37.18 -8.12
N TYR A 560 29.79 -37.27 -6.99
CA TYR A 560 30.07 -38.26 -5.94
C TYR A 560 29.81 -39.70 -6.41
N GLU A 561 28.68 -39.96 -7.06
CA GLU A 561 28.33 -41.27 -7.63
C GLU A 561 29.30 -41.72 -8.75
N ALA A 562 29.94 -40.77 -9.44
CA ALA A 562 30.88 -41.00 -10.52
C ALA A 562 32.31 -41.26 -10.03
N LEU A 563 32.57 -41.23 -8.72
CA LEU A 563 33.90 -41.54 -8.17
C LEU A 563 34.29 -42.97 -8.51
N THR A 564 35.49 -43.14 -9.09
CA THR A 564 36.05 -44.44 -9.51
C THR A 564 37.40 -44.69 -8.85
N GLU A 565 37.60 -45.90 -8.31
CA GLU A 565 38.88 -46.28 -7.72
C GLU A 565 39.89 -46.75 -8.80
N ASN A 566 41.16 -46.53 -8.53
CA ASN A 566 42.24 -47.10 -9.31
C ASN A 566 42.15 -48.63 -9.25
N LYS A 567 42.24 -49.31 -10.39
CA LYS A 567 42.33 -50.78 -10.42
C LYS A 567 43.54 -51.20 -9.63
N LYS A 568 43.38 -52.09 -8.64
CA LYS A 568 44.47 -52.76 -8.02
C LYS A 568 45.20 -53.58 -9.11
N GLU A 569 46.50 -53.31 -9.39
CA GLU A 569 47.32 -54.22 -10.16
C GLU A 569 47.34 -55.53 -9.39
N GLU A 570 46.84 -56.64 -10.01
CA GLU A 570 47.10 -57.98 -9.50
C GLU A 570 48.60 -58.21 -9.55
N PRO A 571 49.22 -58.72 -8.49
CA PRO A 571 50.63 -59.01 -8.50
C PRO A 571 50.91 -60.11 -9.57
N THR A 572 51.59 -59.76 -10.66
CA THR A 572 52.09 -60.69 -11.62
C THR A 572 53.09 -61.59 -10.92
N ASN A 573 52.74 -62.86 -10.77
CA ASN A 573 53.57 -63.89 -10.19
C ASN A 573 54.74 -64.19 -11.16
N PRO A 574 56.06 -64.09 -10.78
CA PRO A 574 57.16 -64.37 -11.65
C PRO A 574 57.55 -65.83 -11.49
N SER A 575 56.90 -66.74 -12.22
CA SER A 575 57.47 -68.12 -12.43
C SER A 575 56.86 -68.73 -13.69
N ASP A 576 57.58 -68.66 -14.81
CA ASP A 576 57.91 -69.81 -15.62
C ASP A 576 58.81 -69.43 -16.81
N LYS A 577 60.14 -69.49 -16.55
CA LYS A 577 61.07 -69.65 -17.64
C LYS A 577 61.10 -71.15 -17.94
N LYS A 578 60.74 -71.55 -19.16
CA LYS A 578 61.32 -72.74 -19.82
C LYS A 578 61.64 -72.42 -21.25
N ASP A 579 62.95 -72.63 -21.53
CA ASP A 579 63.54 -72.74 -22.83
C ASP A 579 62.78 -73.73 -23.73
N GLU A 580 62.75 -73.47 -25.02
CA GLU A 580 63.27 -74.37 -26.03
C GLU A 580 63.30 -73.72 -27.41
N SER A 581 64.46 -74.04 -27.99
CA SER A 581 65.06 -73.57 -29.22
C SER A 581 64.44 -74.12 -30.50
N THR A 582 64.79 -73.38 -31.60
CA THR A 582 64.97 -73.83 -32.99
C THR A 582 63.76 -74.14 -33.83
N ASN A 583 63.49 -73.42 -34.94
CA ASN A 583 64.08 -73.68 -36.23
C ASN A 583 63.54 -72.71 -37.35
N LYS A 584 64.48 -72.48 -38.26
CA LYS A 584 64.33 -71.73 -39.54
C LYS A 584 63.21 -72.21 -40.47
N LYS A 585 62.67 -71.32 -41.26
CA LYS A 585 62.80 -71.15 -42.74
C LYS A 585 61.67 -70.28 -43.23
N ASP A 586 62.05 -69.21 -43.83
CA ASP A 586 62.08 -68.89 -45.27
C ASP A 586 60.77 -69.12 -46.05
N GLU A 587 60.28 -68.13 -46.60
CA GLU A 587 60.07 -67.76 -47.99
C GLU A 587 58.80 -66.92 -48.28
N THR A 588 59.07 -65.72 -48.72
CA THR A 588 58.73 -65.14 -50.00
C THR A 588 57.21 -64.90 -50.39
N VAL A 589 56.89 -63.63 -50.52
CA VAL A 589 56.56 -62.88 -51.73
C VAL A 589 55.15 -63.05 -52.32
N LYS A 590 54.55 -61.82 -52.59
CA LYS A 590 53.57 -61.46 -53.60
C LYS A 590 52.08 -61.64 -53.20
N THR A 591 51.29 -60.67 -53.29
CA THR A 591 51.09 -59.50 -54.15
C THR A 591 50.31 -58.39 -53.38
#